data_e971de1f621632fa94e477437dd3cc8c
#
_entry.id   e971de1f621632fa94e477437dd3cc8c
#
_cell.length_a   1.000
_cell.length_b   1.000
_cell.length_c   1.000
_cell.angle_alpha   90.00
_cell.angle_beta   90.00
_cell.angle_gamma   90.00
#
_symmetry.space_group_name_H-M   'P 1'
#
loop_
_entity.id
_entity.type
_entity.pdbx_description
1 polymer ?
#
loop_
_entity_poly.entity_id
_entity_poly.type
_entity_poly.pdbx_seq_one_letter_code
_entity_poly.pdbx_strand_id
1 'polypeptide(L)'
;MQRLKRFFRAKRRALRRRLWAEPTRWANPDAYRFYTDLMEHGFHPDGLIDVLPDHRLIYVGVPKAASSTIKKSLSSLAARHPDGLQAVHRRRESGLLSPSEVGVERFYELAIAPDTLRFSFVRNPYERLVSCWADKFQGRPLVRGDPFVNVYLAYRKAADRTLPHGRTAVLPFPVFVEMAVASCETRIDPHWSLQDDLINMPGITLDLIGKVENFDTDFARVLAHASMDERVAVGQTTMNVSRRSRCRDYFDDALAKRVRRAFEKDFDRFRYPAALPQ
;
A
#
# COMPACT_ATOMS: atom_id res chain seq x y z
N MET A 1 -6.55 -24.28 16.57
CA MET A 1 -6.51 -24.96 15.26
C MET A 1 -6.39 -24.02 14.07
N GLN A 2 -7.14 -22.91 13.96
CA GLN A 2 -7.04 -21.95 12.83
C GLN A 2 -5.68 -21.22 12.72
N ARG A 3 -5.01 -20.88 13.84
CA ARG A 3 -3.65 -20.28 13.83
C ARG A 3 -2.61 -21.21 13.20
N LEU A 4 -2.67 -22.50 13.54
CA LEU A 4 -1.79 -23.51 12.93
C LEU A 4 -2.04 -23.64 11.42
N LYS A 5 -3.31 -23.65 10.97
CA LYS A 5 -3.67 -23.71 9.56
C LYS A 5 -3.19 -22.48 8.77
N ARG A 6 -3.26 -21.25 9.36
CA ARG A 6 -2.72 -20.03 8.75
C ARG A 6 -1.18 -20.05 8.68
N PHE A 7 -0.51 -20.48 9.76
CA PHE A 7 0.94 -20.63 9.79
C PHE A 7 1.43 -21.65 8.74
N PHE A 8 0.76 -22.80 8.62
CA PHE A 8 1.10 -23.78 7.59
C PHE A 8 0.75 -23.32 6.18
N ARG A 9 -0.32 -22.53 5.98
CA ARG A 9 -0.63 -21.92 4.68
C ARG A 9 0.41 -20.86 4.29
N ALA A 10 0.85 -20.04 5.24
CA ALA A 10 1.91 -19.05 4.98
C ALA A 10 3.25 -19.74 4.66
N LYS A 11 3.66 -20.77 5.45
CA LYS A 11 4.84 -21.58 5.15
C LYS A 11 4.75 -22.33 3.82
N ARG A 12 3.59 -22.92 3.47
CA ARG A 12 3.38 -23.55 2.16
C ARG A 12 3.44 -22.54 1.01
N ARG A 13 2.92 -21.34 1.19
CA ARG A 13 3.05 -20.26 0.19
C ARG A 13 4.50 -19.82 0.04
N ALA A 14 5.23 -19.60 1.13
CA ALA A 14 6.64 -19.26 1.12
C ALA A 14 7.49 -20.37 0.47
N LEU A 15 7.22 -21.64 0.80
CA LEU A 15 7.91 -22.79 0.21
C LEU A 15 7.63 -22.93 -1.29
N ARG A 16 6.35 -22.82 -1.72
CA ARG A 16 6.00 -22.84 -3.15
C ARG A 16 6.67 -21.73 -3.94
N ARG A 17 6.85 -20.55 -3.34
CA ARG A 17 7.49 -19.40 -3.97
C ARG A 17 9.01 -19.55 -4.05
N ARG A 18 9.65 -20.12 -3.01
CA ARG A 18 11.06 -20.52 -3.11
C ARG A 18 11.25 -21.54 -4.21
N LEU A 19 10.41 -22.58 -4.28
CA LEU A 19 10.45 -23.60 -5.33
C LEU A 19 10.20 -23.01 -6.73
N TRP A 20 9.38 -21.96 -6.85
CA TRP A 20 9.12 -21.29 -8.12
C TRP A 20 10.32 -20.46 -8.60
N ALA A 21 11.10 -19.86 -7.70
CA ALA A 21 12.31 -19.11 -8.02
C ALA A 21 13.57 -20.00 -8.14
N GLU A 22 13.53 -21.26 -7.71
CA GLU A 22 14.68 -22.19 -7.72
C GLU A 22 15.37 -22.34 -9.10
N PRO A 23 14.65 -22.46 -10.23
CA PRO A 23 15.29 -22.51 -11.54
C PRO A 23 16.17 -21.26 -11.81
N THR A 24 15.69 -20.07 -11.41
CA THR A 24 16.41 -18.80 -11.57
C THR A 24 17.68 -18.75 -10.73
N ARG A 25 17.77 -19.48 -9.62
CA ARG A 25 18.96 -19.53 -8.77
C ARG A 25 20.22 -19.93 -9.53
N TRP A 26 20.10 -20.84 -10.48
CA TRP A 26 21.22 -21.34 -11.26
C TRP A 26 21.42 -20.57 -12.55
N ALA A 27 20.33 -20.10 -13.17
CA ALA A 27 20.39 -19.37 -14.43
C ALA A 27 20.79 -17.89 -14.22
N ASN A 28 20.25 -17.23 -13.16
CA ASN A 28 20.54 -15.83 -12.83
C ASN A 28 20.59 -15.63 -11.30
N PRO A 29 21.76 -15.85 -10.66
CA PRO A 29 21.92 -15.75 -9.21
C PRO A 29 21.58 -14.38 -8.65
N ASP A 30 21.80 -13.29 -9.39
CA ASP A 30 21.52 -11.92 -8.95
C ASP A 30 20.02 -11.65 -8.94
N ALA A 31 19.29 -12.07 -9.96
CA ALA A 31 17.85 -12.01 -9.99
C ALA A 31 17.20 -12.83 -8.86
N TYR A 32 17.77 -14.02 -8.59
CA TYR A 32 17.32 -14.85 -7.47
C TYR A 32 17.54 -14.16 -6.14
N ARG A 33 18.73 -13.60 -5.88
CA ARG A 33 19.05 -12.87 -4.65
C ARG A 33 18.12 -11.67 -4.48
N PHE A 34 18.02 -10.84 -5.50
CA PHE A 34 17.11 -9.68 -5.51
C PHE A 34 15.69 -10.05 -5.12
N TYR A 35 15.13 -11.11 -5.71
CA TYR A 35 13.77 -11.53 -5.43
C TYR A 35 13.61 -12.13 -4.02
N THR A 36 14.62 -12.86 -3.52
CA THR A 36 14.59 -13.38 -2.15
C THR A 36 14.65 -12.26 -1.10
N ASP A 37 15.48 -11.24 -1.33
CA ASP A 37 15.56 -10.07 -0.46
C ASP A 37 14.24 -9.31 -0.41
N LEU A 38 13.57 -9.15 -1.57
CA LEU A 38 12.21 -8.58 -1.62
C LEU A 38 11.21 -9.41 -0.83
N MET A 39 11.30 -10.74 -0.88
CA MET A 39 10.41 -11.63 -0.12
C MET A 39 10.61 -11.55 1.40
N GLU A 40 11.80 -11.16 1.84
CA GLU A 40 12.15 -10.99 3.27
C GLU A 40 11.77 -9.61 3.80
N HIS A 41 11.34 -8.68 2.95
CA HIS A 41 10.99 -7.31 3.32
C HIS A 41 9.85 -7.21 4.37
N GLY A 42 9.05 -8.26 4.52
CA GLY A 42 7.95 -8.33 5.51
C GLY A 42 6.56 -8.13 4.89
N PHE A 43 6.44 -7.40 3.78
CA PHE A 43 5.24 -7.39 2.94
C PHE A 43 5.51 -8.16 1.65
N HIS A 44 4.48 -8.88 1.19
CA HIS A 44 4.62 -9.64 -0.04
C HIS A 44 4.71 -8.70 -1.25
N PRO A 45 5.77 -8.79 -2.09
CA PRO A 45 5.94 -7.89 -3.24
C PRO A 45 4.72 -7.88 -4.17
N ASP A 46 4.12 -9.04 -4.48
CA ASP A 46 2.93 -9.12 -5.33
C ASP A 46 1.70 -8.36 -4.77
N GLY A 47 1.68 -8.07 -3.48
CA GLY A 47 0.60 -7.29 -2.85
C GLY A 47 0.78 -5.79 -2.99
N LEU A 48 2.01 -5.34 -3.18
CA LEU A 48 2.36 -3.93 -3.20
C LEU A 48 2.90 -3.44 -4.54
N ILE A 49 3.49 -4.31 -5.37
CA ILE A 49 4.12 -3.92 -6.62
C ILE A 49 3.21 -4.26 -7.79
N ASP A 50 2.99 -3.29 -8.66
CA ASP A 50 2.36 -3.44 -9.97
C ASP A 50 3.36 -3.07 -11.06
N VAL A 51 3.45 -3.91 -12.09
CA VAL A 51 4.41 -3.79 -13.18
C VAL A 51 3.67 -3.68 -14.51
N LEU A 52 4.10 -2.73 -15.33
CA LEU A 52 3.68 -2.60 -16.74
C LEU A 52 4.94 -2.71 -17.61
N PRO A 53 5.31 -3.92 -18.04
CA PRO A 53 6.57 -4.14 -18.76
C PRO A 53 6.68 -3.36 -20.07
N ASP A 54 5.58 -3.27 -20.82
CA ASP A 54 5.54 -2.59 -22.13
C ASP A 54 5.72 -1.07 -22.01
N HIS A 55 5.39 -0.50 -20.86
CA HIS A 55 5.57 0.92 -20.55
C HIS A 55 6.78 1.20 -19.66
N ARG A 56 7.54 0.18 -19.31
CA ARG A 56 8.69 0.27 -18.41
C ARG A 56 8.36 1.00 -17.11
N LEU A 57 7.27 0.58 -16.47
CA LEU A 57 6.78 1.15 -15.23
C LEU A 57 6.76 0.11 -14.13
N ILE A 58 7.26 0.49 -12.96
CA ILE A 58 7.11 -0.25 -11.70
C ILE A 58 6.48 0.70 -10.68
N TYR A 59 5.30 0.36 -10.23
CA TYR A 59 4.57 1.09 -9.19
C TYR A 59 4.64 0.34 -7.86
N VAL A 60 5.23 0.97 -6.83
CA VAL A 60 5.18 0.47 -5.45
C VAL A 60 4.02 1.13 -4.75
N GLY A 61 2.96 0.38 -4.53
CA GLY A 61 1.69 0.89 -4.04
C GLY A 61 1.68 1.10 -2.52
N VAL A 62 1.31 2.30 -2.09
CA VAL A 62 1.01 2.62 -0.70
C VAL A 62 -0.52 2.69 -0.53
N PRO A 63 -1.13 1.80 0.29
CA PRO A 63 -2.55 1.88 0.56
C PRO A 63 -2.94 3.24 1.16
N LYS A 64 -4.09 3.76 0.73
CA LYS A 64 -4.64 5.08 1.15
C LYS A 64 -3.88 6.30 0.63
N ALA A 65 -2.89 6.11 -0.23
CA ALA A 65 -2.19 7.15 -0.98
C ALA A 65 -2.58 7.12 -2.47
N ALA A 66 -3.86 7.30 -2.76
CA ALA A 66 -4.46 7.32 -4.11
C ALA A 66 -4.25 6.04 -4.95
N SER A 67 -3.91 4.90 -4.33
CA SER A 67 -3.54 3.68 -5.04
C SER A 67 -4.61 3.16 -6.02
N SER A 68 -5.91 3.30 -5.70
CA SER A 68 -6.99 2.89 -6.61
C SER A 68 -7.07 3.79 -7.84
N THR A 69 -6.85 5.09 -7.69
CA THR A 69 -6.80 6.07 -8.79
C THR A 69 -5.61 5.78 -9.70
N ILE A 70 -4.43 5.61 -9.12
CA ILE A 70 -3.21 5.26 -9.86
C ILE A 70 -3.41 3.96 -10.63
N LYS A 71 -3.87 2.89 -9.98
CA LYS A 71 -4.13 1.60 -10.63
C LYS A 71 -5.14 1.72 -11.77
N LYS A 72 -6.19 2.54 -11.62
CA LYS A 72 -7.15 2.77 -12.70
C LYS A 72 -6.50 3.44 -13.91
N SER A 73 -5.70 4.46 -13.69
CA SER A 73 -4.96 5.13 -14.77
C SER A 73 -3.93 4.20 -15.43
N LEU A 74 -3.18 3.43 -14.63
CA LEU A 74 -2.26 2.43 -15.15
C LEU A 74 -2.97 1.30 -15.92
N SER A 75 -4.19 0.92 -15.51
CA SER A 75 -4.99 -0.07 -16.25
C SER A 75 -5.38 0.43 -17.64
N SER A 76 -5.61 1.73 -17.79
CA SER A 76 -5.87 2.32 -19.12
C SER A 76 -4.65 2.22 -20.03
N LEU A 77 -3.42 2.34 -19.48
CA LEU A 77 -2.17 2.07 -20.21
C LEU A 77 -2.12 0.62 -20.72
N ALA A 78 -2.56 -0.32 -19.89
CA ALA A 78 -2.65 -1.74 -20.26
C ALA A 78 -3.86 -2.07 -21.17
N ALA A 79 -4.50 -1.06 -21.78
CA ALA A 79 -5.73 -1.20 -22.56
C ALA A 79 -6.86 -1.93 -21.80
N ARG A 80 -6.96 -1.70 -20.50
CA ARG A 80 -7.98 -2.26 -19.61
C ARG A 80 -8.79 -1.14 -18.96
N HIS A 81 -10.08 -1.35 -18.84
CA HIS A 81 -11.02 -0.40 -18.25
C HIS A 81 -11.83 -1.09 -17.14
N PRO A 82 -11.21 -1.37 -15.98
CA PRO A 82 -11.88 -2.06 -14.89
C PRO A 82 -13.06 -1.24 -14.38
N ASP A 83 -14.21 -1.91 -14.21
CA ASP A 83 -15.44 -1.28 -13.74
C ASP A 83 -15.46 -1.24 -12.21
N GLY A 84 -15.40 -0.02 -11.67
CA GLY A 84 -15.44 0.27 -10.23
C GLY A 84 -14.12 0.03 -9.48
N LEU A 85 -14.09 0.51 -8.23
CA LEU A 85 -12.89 0.53 -7.38
C LEU A 85 -12.36 -0.85 -6.99
N GLN A 86 -13.22 -1.85 -6.91
CA GLN A 86 -12.80 -3.21 -6.54
C GLN A 86 -12.11 -3.91 -7.72
N ALA A 87 -12.53 -3.60 -8.95
CA ALA A 87 -11.99 -4.19 -10.17
C ALA A 87 -10.53 -3.84 -10.40
N VAL A 88 -10.12 -2.59 -10.09
CA VAL A 88 -8.72 -2.15 -10.24
C VAL A 88 -7.72 -2.94 -9.37
N HIS A 89 -8.21 -3.56 -8.30
CA HIS A 89 -7.39 -4.41 -7.42
C HIS A 89 -7.36 -5.88 -7.86
N ARG A 90 -8.14 -6.25 -8.87
CA ARG A 90 -8.13 -7.59 -9.46
C ARG A 90 -7.26 -7.59 -10.72
N ARG A 91 -6.10 -8.22 -10.66
CA ARG A 91 -5.09 -8.19 -11.75
C ARG A 91 -5.65 -8.60 -13.11
N ARG A 92 -6.53 -9.61 -13.16
CA ARG A 92 -7.20 -10.04 -14.40
C ARG A 92 -8.03 -8.94 -15.05
N GLU A 93 -8.61 -8.03 -14.25
CA GLU A 93 -9.44 -6.93 -14.73
C GLU A 93 -8.60 -5.67 -15.01
N SER A 94 -7.58 -5.42 -14.18
CA SER A 94 -6.71 -4.26 -14.32
C SER A 94 -5.61 -4.40 -15.37
N GLY A 95 -5.20 -5.61 -15.69
CA GLY A 95 -4.06 -5.87 -16.58
C GLY A 95 -2.70 -5.55 -15.97
N LEU A 96 -2.66 -5.15 -14.69
CA LEU A 96 -1.41 -4.88 -13.98
C LEU A 96 -0.80 -6.20 -13.51
N LEU A 97 0.48 -6.40 -13.75
CA LEU A 97 1.17 -7.64 -13.38
C LEU A 97 1.87 -7.49 -12.03
N SER A 98 1.95 -8.59 -11.28
CA SER A 98 2.80 -8.67 -10.10
C SER A 98 4.22 -9.10 -10.49
N PRO A 99 5.22 -8.91 -9.61
CA PRO A 99 6.56 -9.45 -9.80
C PRO A 99 6.57 -10.94 -10.17
N SER A 100 5.75 -11.75 -9.50
CA SER A 100 5.66 -13.18 -9.79
C SER A 100 4.99 -13.50 -11.13
N GLU A 101 4.05 -12.68 -11.61
CA GLU A 101 3.41 -12.86 -12.93
C GLU A 101 4.32 -12.42 -14.08
N VAL A 102 5.19 -11.43 -13.84
CA VAL A 102 6.23 -11.00 -14.81
C VAL A 102 7.33 -12.05 -14.94
N GLY A 103 7.66 -12.74 -13.86
CA GLY A 103 8.79 -13.65 -13.74
C GLY A 103 10.01 -13.00 -13.08
N VAL A 104 10.77 -13.78 -12.31
CA VAL A 104 11.88 -13.28 -11.47
C VAL A 104 12.93 -12.55 -12.30
N GLU A 105 13.39 -13.17 -13.36
CA GLU A 105 14.46 -12.62 -14.22
C GLU A 105 14.01 -11.35 -14.91
N ARG A 106 12.84 -11.39 -15.55
CA ARG A 106 12.28 -10.22 -16.25
C ARG A 106 11.95 -9.08 -15.31
N PHE A 107 11.46 -9.37 -14.12
CA PHE A 107 11.21 -8.35 -13.11
C PHE A 107 12.53 -7.71 -12.63
N TYR A 108 13.56 -8.52 -12.41
CA TYR A 108 14.90 -8.04 -12.05
C TYR A 108 15.47 -7.12 -13.14
N GLU A 109 15.43 -7.55 -14.41
CA GLU A 109 15.86 -6.73 -15.53
C GLU A 109 15.18 -5.35 -15.56
N LEU A 110 13.84 -5.34 -15.39
CA LEU A 110 13.08 -4.09 -15.33
C LEU A 110 13.46 -3.24 -14.11
N ALA A 111 13.66 -3.88 -12.95
CA ALA A 111 13.96 -3.17 -11.72
C ALA A 111 15.32 -2.44 -11.76
N ILE A 112 16.30 -2.96 -12.51
CA ILE A 112 17.64 -2.34 -12.63
C ILE A 112 17.81 -1.51 -13.90
N ALA A 113 16.91 -1.62 -14.87
CA ALA A 113 17.03 -0.93 -16.15
C ALA A 113 16.93 0.61 -15.99
N PRO A 114 17.83 1.39 -16.60
CA PRO A 114 17.84 2.86 -16.44
C PRO A 114 16.64 3.56 -17.10
N ASP A 115 16.01 2.91 -18.06
CA ASP A 115 14.83 3.38 -18.78
C ASP A 115 13.51 2.90 -18.18
N THR A 116 13.53 2.26 -17.00
CA THR A 116 12.33 1.92 -16.24
C THR A 116 12.08 2.97 -15.16
N LEU A 117 10.89 3.53 -15.12
CA LEU A 117 10.47 4.43 -14.06
C LEU A 117 9.88 3.63 -12.89
N ARG A 118 10.56 3.68 -11.75
CA ARG A 118 10.12 3.12 -10.47
C ARG A 118 9.53 4.24 -9.63
N PHE A 119 8.26 4.14 -9.29
CA PHE A 119 7.60 5.22 -8.60
C PHE A 119 6.64 4.74 -7.50
N SER A 120 6.34 5.66 -6.61
CA SER A 120 5.33 5.50 -5.56
C SER A 120 4.63 6.83 -5.31
N PHE A 121 3.53 6.77 -4.56
CA PHE A 121 2.85 7.94 -4.03
C PHE A 121 2.66 7.79 -2.53
N VAL A 122 2.87 8.89 -1.82
CA VAL A 122 2.68 9.00 -0.38
C VAL A 122 1.63 10.06 -0.05
N ARG A 123 1.11 10.03 1.15
CA ARG A 123 0.09 10.94 1.63
C ARG A 123 0.45 11.45 3.04
N ASN A 124 -0.01 12.65 3.38
CA ASN A 124 0.11 13.15 4.75
C ASN A 124 -0.38 12.08 5.76
N PRO A 125 0.43 11.71 6.77
CA PRO A 125 0.08 10.61 7.68
C PRO A 125 -1.25 10.79 8.39
N TYR A 126 -1.62 12.01 8.79
CA TYR A 126 -2.91 12.29 9.40
C TYR A 126 -4.07 11.98 8.44
N GLU A 127 -4.01 12.51 7.23
CA GLU A 127 -5.04 12.28 6.21
C GLU A 127 -5.11 10.82 5.77
N ARG A 128 -3.97 10.14 5.76
CA ARG A 128 -3.91 8.71 5.42
C ARG A 128 -4.64 7.88 6.47
N LEU A 129 -4.47 8.17 7.76
CA LEU A 129 -5.19 7.49 8.84
C LEU A 129 -6.69 7.76 8.78
N VAL A 130 -7.12 9.01 8.57
CA VAL A 130 -8.55 9.34 8.38
C VAL A 130 -9.12 8.56 7.19
N SER A 131 -8.42 8.55 6.05
CA SER A 131 -8.83 7.80 4.86
C SER A 131 -8.91 6.29 5.11
N CYS A 132 -7.99 5.74 5.92
CA CYS A 132 -8.01 4.33 6.28
C CYS A 132 -9.22 3.98 7.14
N TRP A 133 -9.45 4.74 8.19
CA TRP A 133 -10.59 4.53 9.09
C TRP A 133 -11.91 4.67 8.36
N ALA A 134 -12.08 5.72 7.55
CA ALA A 134 -13.30 5.96 6.80
C ALA A 134 -13.64 4.82 5.82
N ASP A 135 -12.63 4.26 5.17
CA ASP A 135 -12.83 3.14 4.22
C ASP A 135 -13.07 1.80 4.91
N LYS A 136 -12.37 1.51 6.00
CA LYS A 136 -12.34 0.17 6.60
C LYS A 136 -13.25 0.00 7.81
N PHE A 137 -13.49 1.07 8.57
CA PHE A 137 -14.12 0.96 9.90
C PHE A 137 -15.32 1.87 10.11
N GLN A 138 -15.43 3.02 9.41
CA GLN A 138 -16.51 3.96 9.64
C GLN A 138 -17.87 3.32 9.32
N GLY A 139 -18.75 3.27 10.34
CA GLY A 139 -20.08 2.70 10.20
C GLY A 139 -20.12 1.19 9.93
N ARG A 140 -18.99 0.50 10.00
CA ARG A 140 -18.90 -0.96 9.75
C ARG A 140 -18.73 -1.71 11.06
N PRO A 141 -19.57 -2.71 11.34
CA PRO A 141 -19.39 -3.58 12.49
C PRO A 141 -18.10 -4.41 12.39
N LEU A 142 -17.48 -4.69 13.54
CA LEU A 142 -16.33 -5.57 13.66
C LEU A 142 -16.76 -7.03 13.49
N VAL A 143 -16.77 -7.52 12.27
CA VAL A 143 -17.23 -8.88 11.93
C VAL A 143 -16.10 -9.90 12.12
N ARG A 144 -16.41 -10.99 12.84
CA ARG A 144 -15.43 -12.08 13.04
C ARG A 144 -15.05 -12.71 11.70
N GLY A 145 -13.73 -12.77 11.45
CA GLY A 145 -13.17 -13.32 10.20
C GLY A 145 -12.63 -12.24 9.26
N ASP A 146 -13.00 -11.00 9.44
CA ASP A 146 -12.36 -9.87 8.78
C ASP A 146 -10.89 -9.79 9.22
N PRO A 147 -9.93 -9.62 8.29
CA PRO A 147 -8.51 -9.50 8.62
C PRO A 147 -8.21 -8.37 9.61
N PHE A 148 -8.89 -7.24 9.49
CA PHE A 148 -8.71 -6.07 10.37
C PHE A 148 -9.18 -6.34 11.80
N VAL A 149 -10.23 -7.13 11.97
CA VAL A 149 -10.75 -7.51 13.29
C VAL A 149 -9.73 -8.34 14.08
N ASN A 150 -8.94 -9.18 13.43
CA ASN A 150 -7.91 -9.95 14.13
C ASN A 150 -6.80 -9.04 14.71
N VAL A 151 -6.40 -8.00 13.97
CA VAL A 151 -5.43 -7.01 14.46
C VAL A 151 -6.03 -6.24 15.63
N TYR A 152 -7.27 -5.78 15.50
CA TYR A 152 -7.99 -5.10 16.58
C TYR A 152 -8.13 -5.97 17.85
N LEU A 153 -8.51 -7.24 17.70
CA LEU A 153 -8.63 -8.14 18.83
C LEU A 153 -7.29 -8.41 19.54
N ALA A 154 -6.19 -8.46 18.78
CA ALA A 154 -4.85 -8.56 19.35
C ALA A 154 -4.49 -7.29 20.14
N TYR A 155 -4.74 -6.12 19.56
CA TYR A 155 -4.55 -4.82 20.23
C TYR A 155 -5.40 -4.71 21.50
N ARG A 156 -6.70 -4.98 21.42
CA ARG A 156 -7.62 -4.95 22.55
C ARG A 156 -7.17 -5.87 23.71
N LYS A 157 -6.64 -7.05 23.38
CA LYS A 157 -6.14 -7.98 24.41
C LYS A 157 -4.94 -7.40 25.16
N ALA A 158 -4.10 -6.63 24.48
CA ALA A 158 -2.89 -6.05 25.06
C ALA A 158 -3.18 -4.73 25.80
N ALA A 159 -4.12 -3.93 25.30
CA ALA A 159 -4.39 -2.58 25.79
C ALA A 159 -5.47 -2.57 26.91
N ASP A 160 -6.73 -2.78 26.54
CA ASP A 160 -7.85 -2.72 27.47
C ASP A 160 -9.03 -3.58 27.01
N ARG A 161 -9.59 -4.37 27.91
CA ARG A 161 -10.75 -5.24 27.64
C ARG A 161 -12.06 -4.48 27.58
N THR A 162 -12.13 -3.24 28.05
CA THR A 162 -13.34 -2.40 28.01
C THR A 162 -13.61 -1.83 26.61
N LEU A 163 -12.61 -1.85 25.71
CA LEU A 163 -12.78 -1.39 24.33
C LEU A 163 -13.92 -2.12 23.59
N PRO A 164 -14.51 -1.47 22.57
CA PRO A 164 -15.68 -2.02 21.85
C PRO A 164 -15.49 -3.47 21.41
N HIS A 165 -16.52 -4.28 21.61
CA HIS A 165 -16.51 -5.69 21.22
C HIS A 165 -17.91 -6.19 20.88
N GLY A 166 -17.99 -7.38 20.24
CA GLY A 166 -19.24 -7.97 19.82
C GLY A 166 -19.57 -7.72 18.34
N ARG A 167 -20.67 -8.32 17.88
CA ARG A 167 -21.05 -8.32 16.46
C ARG A 167 -21.48 -6.95 15.92
N THR A 168 -21.92 -6.06 16.80
CA THR A 168 -22.40 -4.71 16.45
C THR A 168 -21.39 -3.62 16.81
N ALA A 169 -20.25 -3.98 17.40
CA ALA A 169 -19.25 -3.01 17.78
C ALA A 169 -18.63 -2.33 16.55
N VAL A 170 -18.63 -1.00 16.58
CA VAL A 170 -17.98 -0.14 15.58
C VAL A 170 -16.68 0.41 16.19
N LEU A 171 -15.62 0.48 15.41
CA LEU A 171 -14.34 0.99 15.88
C LEU A 171 -14.31 2.53 15.79
N PRO A 172 -14.30 3.26 16.94
CA PRO A 172 -14.17 4.72 16.93
C PRO A 172 -12.80 5.15 16.37
N PHE A 173 -12.77 6.32 15.74
CA PHE A 173 -11.52 6.83 15.15
C PHE A 173 -10.34 6.91 16.14
N PRO A 174 -10.50 7.47 17.36
CA PRO A 174 -9.39 7.53 18.31
C PRO A 174 -8.84 6.15 18.67
N VAL A 175 -9.72 5.15 18.84
CA VAL A 175 -9.30 3.76 19.14
C VAL A 175 -8.57 3.12 17.95
N PHE A 176 -9.03 3.40 16.73
CA PHE A 176 -8.30 2.99 15.53
C PHE A 176 -6.90 3.60 15.48
N VAL A 177 -6.77 4.90 15.74
CA VAL A 177 -5.48 5.59 15.72
C VAL A 177 -4.53 5.01 16.78
N GLU A 178 -5.02 4.74 18.00
CA GLU A 178 -4.22 4.08 19.03
C GLU A 178 -3.71 2.70 18.60
N MET A 179 -4.57 1.91 17.96
CA MET A 179 -4.18 0.63 17.39
C MET A 179 -3.13 0.79 16.27
N ALA A 180 -3.32 1.77 15.40
CA ALA A 180 -2.39 2.06 14.30
C ALA A 180 -1.03 2.51 14.83
N VAL A 181 -1.00 3.43 15.80
CA VAL A 181 0.23 3.89 16.48
C VAL A 181 0.98 2.74 17.15
N ALA A 182 0.25 1.83 17.83
CA ALA A 182 0.86 0.69 18.50
C ALA A 182 1.39 -0.38 17.53
N SER A 183 1.05 -0.31 16.25
CA SER A 183 1.37 -1.37 15.27
C SER A 183 1.97 -0.89 13.95
N CYS A 184 2.21 0.41 13.76
CA CYS A 184 2.70 0.96 12.50
C CYS A 184 4.07 0.40 12.06
N GLU A 185 4.95 0.09 13.01
CA GLU A 185 6.28 -0.47 12.76
C GLU A 185 6.28 -2.00 12.64
N THR A 186 5.18 -2.67 13.01
CA THR A 186 5.14 -4.14 13.10
C THR A 186 4.88 -4.82 11.76
N ARG A 187 4.64 -4.05 10.69
CA ARG A 187 4.31 -4.55 9.33
C ARG A 187 3.14 -5.54 9.29
N ILE A 188 2.21 -5.43 10.24
CA ILE A 188 1.04 -6.31 10.32
C ILE A 188 0.06 -6.03 9.19
N ASP A 189 -0.15 -4.74 8.88
CA ASP A 189 -1.09 -4.32 7.85
C ASP A 189 -0.60 -3.08 7.09
N PRO A 190 -0.50 -3.13 5.76
CA PRO A 190 0.04 -2.03 4.96
C PRO A 190 -0.84 -0.77 4.96
N HIS A 191 -2.11 -0.83 5.40
CA HIS A 191 -3.00 0.32 5.37
C HIS A 191 -2.63 1.40 6.39
N TRP A 192 -1.94 1.03 7.49
CA TRP A 192 -1.46 1.97 8.52
C TRP A 192 0.00 1.74 8.94
N SER A 193 0.74 0.88 8.27
CA SER A 193 2.19 0.80 8.43
C SER A 193 2.88 2.07 7.92
N LEU A 194 4.10 2.33 8.37
CA LEU A 194 4.91 3.43 7.87
C LEU A 194 5.04 3.36 6.35
N GLN A 195 4.83 4.47 5.68
CA GLN A 195 4.97 4.55 4.23
C GLN A 195 6.44 4.37 3.81
N ASP A 196 7.35 4.89 4.64
CA ASP A 196 8.78 4.67 4.50
C ASP A 196 9.10 3.17 4.39
N ASP A 197 8.57 2.37 5.31
CA ASP A 197 8.80 0.92 5.32
C ASP A 197 8.15 0.21 4.12
N LEU A 198 7.04 0.73 3.59
CA LEU A 198 6.34 0.13 2.43
C LEU A 198 7.11 0.33 1.13
N ILE A 199 7.73 1.50 0.95
CA ILE A 199 8.39 1.86 -0.32
C ILE A 199 9.89 1.64 -0.32
N ASN A 200 10.50 1.41 0.84
CA ASN A 200 11.92 1.12 0.97
C ASN A 200 12.20 -0.37 0.74
N MET A 201 11.95 -0.81 -0.48
CA MET A 201 12.10 -2.22 -0.85
C MET A 201 13.54 -2.55 -1.26
N PRO A 202 14.11 -3.67 -0.78
CA PRO A 202 15.45 -4.10 -1.18
C PRO A 202 15.62 -4.16 -2.70
N GLY A 203 16.68 -3.53 -3.20
CA GLY A 203 17.01 -3.55 -4.62
C GLY A 203 16.11 -2.69 -5.53
N ILE A 204 15.11 -1.99 -5.01
CA ILE A 204 14.26 -1.07 -5.77
C ILE A 204 14.52 0.36 -5.30
N THR A 205 15.26 1.12 -6.11
CA THR A 205 15.42 2.56 -5.90
C THR A 205 14.34 3.30 -6.68
N LEU A 206 13.48 4.05 -5.96
CA LEU A 206 12.43 4.84 -6.60
C LEU A 206 13.00 6.09 -7.27
N ASP A 207 12.62 6.29 -8.53
CA ASP A 207 12.97 7.47 -9.33
C ASP A 207 12.03 8.65 -9.02
N LEU A 208 10.79 8.33 -8.59
CA LEU A 208 9.77 9.32 -8.26
C LEU A 208 8.97 8.91 -7.02
N ILE A 209 8.89 9.80 -6.05
CA ILE A 209 7.94 9.70 -4.93
C ILE A 209 7.01 10.90 -5.04
N GLY A 210 5.82 10.67 -5.59
CA GLY A 210 4.78 11.69 -5.69
C GLY A 210 3.99 11.84 -4.40
N LYS A 211 3.31 12.97 -4.24
CA LYS A 211 2.41 13.26 -3.11
C LYS A 211 0.97 13.33 -3.58
N VAL A 212 0.05 12.76 -2.80
CA VAL A 212 -1.40 12.85 -3.11
C VAL A 212 -1.87 14.30 -3.14
N GLU A 213 -1.26 15.13 -2.33
CA GLU A 213 -1.56 16.57 -2.23
C GLU A 213 -1.18 17.35 -3.50
N ASN A 214 -0.25 16.80 -4.31
CA ASN A 214 0.21 17.36 -5.58
C ASN A 214 -0.05 16.36 -6.73
N PHE A 215 -1.14 15.58 -6.63
CA PHE A 215 -1.34 14.39 -7.46
C PHE A 215 -1.23 14.67 -8.96
N ASP A 216 -1.91 15.70 -9.46
CA ASP A 216 -1.96 16.00 -10.90
C ASP A 216 -0.56 16.30 -11.46
N THR A 217 0.20 17.14 -10.75
CA THR A 217 1.56 17.51 -11.17
C THR A 217 2.53 16.33 -11.09
N ASP A 218 2.49 15.56 -10.00
CA ASP A 218 3.41 14.45 -9.79
C ASP A 218 3.07 13.27 -10.71
N PHE A 219 1.78 13.02 -10.95
CA PHE A 219 1.34 11.94 -11.83
C PHE A 219 1.55 12.26 -13.32
N ALA A 220 1.48 13.52 -13.72
CA ALA A 220 1.83 13.95 -15.09
C ALA A 220 3.25 13.48 -15.49
N ARG A 221 4.20 13.43 -14.54
CA ARG A 221 5.57 12.92 -14.77
C ARG A 221 5.57 11.42 -15.09
N VAL A 222 4.69 10.65 -14.48
CA VAL A 222 4.53 9.20 -14.76
C VAL A 222 3.95 9.01 -16.15
N LEU A 223 2.95 9.82 -16.53
CA LEU A 223 2.32 9.75 -17.84
C LEU A 223 3.27 10.17 -18.96
N ALA A 224 4.06 11.23 -18.73
CA ALA A 224 5.08 11.68 -19.67
C ALA A 224 6.13 10.58 -19.95
N HIS A 225 6.56 9.83 -18.91
CA HIS A 225 7.44 8.68 -19.09
C HIS A 225 6.78 7.59 -19.95
N ALA A 226 5.50 7.32 -19.72
CA ALA A 226 4.73 6.33 -20.50
C ALA A 226 4.36 6.81 -21.90
N SER A 227 4.78 8.01 -22.33
CA SER A 227 4.46 8.65 -23.61
C SER A 227 2.95 8.80 -23.87
N MET A 228 2.18 9.08 -22.81
CA MET A 228 0.74 9.31 -22.89
C MET A 228 0.36 10.80 -22.86
N ASP A 229 -0.72 11.13 -23.59
CA ASP A 229 -1.36 12.43 -23.48
C ASP A 229 -2.04 12.58 -22.11
N GLU A 230 -1.66 13.63 -21.37
CA GLU A 230 -2.19 13.96 -20.05
C GLU A 230 -3.72 14.06 -20.01
N ARG A 231 -4.36 14.46 -21.13
CA ARG A 231 -5.81 14.63 -21.24
C ARG A 231 -6.59 13.33 -21.12
N VAL A 232 -6.00 12.20 -21.52
CA VAL A 232 -6.66 10.88 -21.45
C VAL A 232 -6.67 10.33 -20.04
N ALA A 233 -5.68 10.66 -19.24
CA ALA A 233 -5.52 10.10 -17.89
C ALA A 233 -6.18 10.95 -16.79
N VAL A 234 -6.15 12.29 -16.90
CA VAL A 234 -6.70 13.22 -15.91
C VAL A 234 -8.25 13.25 -15.96
N GLY A 235 -8.85 13.09 -17.11
CA GLY A 235 -10.32 13.06 -17.26
C GLY A 235 -11.02 11.91 -16.50
N GLN A 236 -10.27 10.91 -15.99
CA GLN A 236 -10.78 9.79 -15.22
C GLN A 236 -10.40 9.84 -13.73
N THR A 237 -9.67 10.86 -13.30
CA THR A 237 -9.02 10.91 -11.97
C THR A 237 -9.89 11.47 -10.83
N THR A 238 -11.09 11.95 -11.10
CA THR A 238 -12.01 12.49 -10.05
C THR A 238 -12.59 11.42 -9.10
N MET A 239 -12.06 10.19 -9.11
CA MET A 239 -12.51 9.13 -8.22
C MET A 239 -11.73 9.20 -6.90
N ASN A 240 -12.41 9.53 -5.84
CA ASN A 240 -11.97 9.59 -4.44
C ASN A 240 -11.49 10.95 -3.91
N VAL A 241 -12.08 12.04 -4.35
CA VAL A 241 -12.26 13.14 -3.41
C VAL A 241 -13.30 12.65 -2.41
N SER A 242 -12.90 11.76 -1.46
CA SER A 242 -13.66 11.62 -0.22
C SER A 242 -13.94 13.05 0.23
N ARG A 243 -15.23 13.40 0.46
CA ARG A 243 -15.61 14.70 1.03
C ARG A 243 -14.53 15.03 2.04
N ARG A 244 -13.82 16.13 1.84
CA ARG A 244 -12.77 16.60 2.73
C ARG A 244 -13.42 16.91 4.07
N SER A 245 -13.71 15.87 4.86
CA SER A 245 -13.88 16.05 6.29
C SER A 245 -12.53 16.60 6.74
N ARG A 246 -12.57 17.80 7.32
CA ARG A 246 -11.36 18.46 7.75
C ARG A 246 -10.64 17.51 8.68
N CYS A 247 -9.37 17.21 8.41
CA CYS A 247 -8.59 16.30 9.24
C CYS A 247 -8.65 16.69 10.72
N ARG A 248 -8.73 17.99 10.99
CA ARG A 248 -8.91 18.58 12.33
C ARG A 248 -10.15 18.11 13.10
N ASP A 249 -11.21 17.70 12.40
CA ASP A 249 -12.44 17.24 13.05
C ASP A 249 -12.28 15.88 13.74
N TYR A 250 -11.20 15.17 13.42
CA TYR A 250 -10.92 13.83 13.93
C TYR A 250 -9.82 13.78 15.02
N PHE A 251 -8.98 14.80 15.11
CA PHE A 251 -7.83 14.80 16.01
C PHE A 251 -7.95 15.89 17.07
N ASP A 252 -7.77 15.52 18.32
CA ASP A 252 -7.33 16.44 19.35
C ASP A 252 -5.78 16.55 19.35
N ASP A 253 -5.27 17.52 20.10
CA ASP A 253 -3.83 17.80 20.18
C ASP A 253 -3.02 16.62 20.73
N ALA A 254 -3.59 15.84 21.65
CA ALA A 254 -2.92 14.71 22.28
C ALA A 254 -2.76 13.57 21.27
N LEU A 255 -3.84 13.24 20.54
CA LEU A 255 -3.85 12.21 19.52
C LEU A 255 -2.94 12.59 18.34
N ALA A 256 -2.96 13.87 17.92
CA ALA A 256 -2.08 14.38 16.87
C ALA A 256 -0.60 14.23 17.24
N LYS A 257 -0.22 14.60 18.48
CA LYS A 257 1.16 14.42 18.98
C LYS A 257 1.60 12.95 18.97
N ARG A 258 0.71 12.03 19.32
CA ARG A 258 1.01 10.59 19.28
C ARG A 258 1.26 10.09 17.88
N VAL A 259 0.41 10.49 16.93
CA VAL A 259 0.61 10.16 15.50
C VAL A 259 1.92 10.76 14.99
N ARG A 260 2.19 12.06 15.27
CA ARG A 260 3.44 12.70 14.84
C ARG A 260 4.66 11.91 15.30
N ARG A 261 4.66 11.47 16.56
CA ARG A 261 5.76 10.68 17.12
C ARG A 261 5.88 9.29 16.47
N ALA A 262 4.77 8.57 16.34
CA ALA A 262 4.79 7.20 15.82
C ALA A 262 5.10 7.14 14.31
N PHE A 263 4.70 8.16 13.55
CA PHE A 263 4.94 8.28 12.12
C PHE A 263 6.06 9.26 11.77
N GLU A 264 6.97 9.55 12.71
CA GLU A 264 8.04 10.53 12.56
C GLU A 264 8.86 10.31 11.29
N LYS A 265 9.22 9.07 10.98
CA LYS A 265 9.93 8.71 9.75
C LYS A 265 9.20 9.19 8.48
N ASP A 266 7.88 9.00 8.42
CA ASP A 266 7.08 9.43 7.27
C ASP A 266 7.02 10.96 7.16
N PHE A 267 6.83 11.66 8.29
CA PHE A 267 6.81 13.11 8.31
C PHE A 267 8.14 13.71 7.84
N ASP A 268 9.24 13.18 8.34
CA ASP A 268 10.57 13.74 8.09
C ASP A 268 11.06 13.40 6.69
N ARG A 269 10.97 12.12 6.27
CA ARG A 269 11.39 11.68 4.94
C ARG A 269 10.62 12.39 3.84
N PHE A 270 9.30 12.50 3.99
CA PHE A 270 8.45 13.09 2.96
C PHE A 270 8.18 14.57 3.19
N ARG A 271 8.83 15.20 4.17
CA ARG A 271 8.73 16.65 4.49
C ARG A 271 7.28 17.10 4.64
N TYR A 272 6.48 16.36 5.42
CA TYR A 272 5.15 16.78 5.80
C TYR A 272 5.19 17.71 7.01
N PRO A 273 4.32 18.75 7.04
CA PRO A 273 4.20 19.61 8.23
C PRO A 273 3.79 18.81 9.46
N ALA A 274 4.36 19.12 10.61
CA ALA A 274 3.96 18.51 11.88
C ALA A 274 2.55 18.95 12.31
N ALA A 275 2.10 20.12 11.85
CA ALA A 275 0.75 20.64 12.09
C ALA A 275 -0.31 19.82 11.32
N LEU A 276 -1.51 19.72 11.91
CA LEU A 276 -2.67 19.13 11.23
C LEU A 276 -2.99 19.91 9.95
N PRO A 277 -3.29 19.21 8.84
CA PRO A 277 -3.79 19.84 7.62
C PRO A 277 -5.05 20.66 7.88
N GLN A 278 -5.23 21.74 7.12
CA GLN A 278 -6.39 22.63 7.24
C GLN A 278 -7.64 21.98 6.65
#